data_3180679514eee59310e087fdc0c66ed3
#
_entry.id   3180679514eee59310e087fdc0c66ed3
#
_cell.length_a   1.000
_cell.length_b   1.000
_cell.length_c   1.000
_cell.angle_alpha   90.00
_cell.angle_beta   90.00
_cell.angle_gamma   90.00
#
_symmetry.space_group_name_H-M   'P 1'
#
loop_
_entity.id
_entity.type
_entity.pdbx_description
1 polymer ?
#
loop_
_entity_poly.entity_id
_entity_poly.type
_entity_poly.pdbx_seq_one_letter_code
_entity_poly.pdbx_strand_id
1 'polypeptide(L)'
;FVPQVSFLFSDSIRNNLLFGAPEISEERFKDLVRLVALEKDLKLFPEGLGTVVGEKGLTLSGGQKQRVAIARALAVDPRILVLDDALSAVDAETEEKILSNLLVERKDRTNIIVSHRVSTLRHADRILVLEGGRASQYGTHEELLADKEGFYARIAGFQELEAGAAEGR
;
A
#
# COMPACT_ATOMS: atom_id res chain seq x y z
N PHE A 1 2.20 6.56 9.63
CA PHE A 1 1.84 5.16 9.83
C PHE A 1 0.48 4.86 9.22
N VAL A 2 0.37 3.79 8.44
CA VAL A 2 -0.88 3.26 7.87
C VAL A 2 -1.08 1.85 8.39
N PRO A 3 -2.10 1.61 9.24
CA PRO A 3 -2.35 0.29 9.80
C PRO A 3 -3.05 -0.63 8.78
N GLN A 4 -3.00 -1.93 9.03
CA GLN A 4 -3.68 -2.97 8.25
C GLN A 4 -5.19 -2.69 8.11
N VAL A 5 -5.84 -2.33 9.21
CA VAL A 5 -7.26 -1.95 9.21
C VAL A 5 -7.37 -0.43 9.12
N SER A 6 -7.68 0.03 7.92
CA SER A 6 -7.79 1.46 7.63
C SER A 6 -9.13 2.04 8.08
N PHE A 7 -9.08 3.09 8.89
CA PHE A 7 -10.26 3.84 9.34
C PHE A 7 -10.47 5.10 8.47
N LEU A 8 -11.71 5.37 8.11
CA LEU A 8 -12.13 6.61 7.46
C LEU A 8 -13.21 7.32 8.28
N PHE A 9 -13.16 8.63 8.30
CA PHE A 9 -14.19 9.46 8.92
C PHE A 9 -15.46 9.50 8.06
N SER A 10 -16.62 9.66 8.68
CA SER A 10 -17.89 9.93 7.98
C SER A 10 -17.87 11.33 7.40
N ASP A 11 -17.14 11.52 6.30
CA ASP A 11 -16.91 12.79 5.63
C ASP A 11 -16.60 12.53 4.15
N SER A 12 -16.40 13.58 3.36
CA SER A 12 -16.01 13.46 1.95
C SER A 12 -14.68 12.72 1.77
N ILE A 13 -14.47 12.12 0.60
CA ILE A 13 -13.19 11.51 0.24
C ILE A 13 -12.08 12.58 0.33
N ARG A 14 -12.35 13.79 -0.16
CA ARG A 14 -11.40 14.91 -0.09
C ARG A 14 -10.97 15.19 1.34
N ASN A 15 -11.90 15.35 2.26
CA ASN A 15 -11.61 15.67 3.67
C ASN A 15 -10.87 14.51 4.35
N ASN A 16 -11.20 13.27 4.00
CA ASN A 16 -10.46 12.10 4.45
C ASN A 16 -9.00 12.09 3.98
N LEU A 17 -8.73 12.46 2.73
CA LEU A 17 -7.37 12.58 2.20
C LEU A 17 -6.56 13.69 2.87
N LEU A 18 -7.21 14.84 3.09
CA LEU A 18 -6.59 16.04 3.64
C LEU A 18 -6.49 16.06 5.16
N PHE A 19 -7.00 15.05 5.84
CA PHE A 19 -6.94 14.98 7.29
C PHE A 19 -5.48 15.01 7.79
N GLY A 20 -5.12 16.08 8.49
CA GLY A 20 -3.75 16.32 8.95
C GLY A 20 -2.89 17.20 8.02
N ALA A 21 -3.35 17.50 6.81
CA ALA A 21 -2.67 18.37 5.85
C ALA A 21 -3.68 19.20 5.04
N PRO A 22 -4.49 20.08 5.68
CA PRO A 22 -5.60 20.79 5.01
C PRO A 22 -5.13 21.83 3.98
N GLU A 23 -3.88 22.29 4.05
CA GLU A 23 -3.35 23.40 3.25
C GLU A 23 -2.44 22.98 2.10
N ILE A 24 -2.46 21.71 1.66
CA ILE A 24 -1.67 21.29 0.51
C ILE A 24 -2.22 21.92 -0.79
N SER A 25 -1.33 22.17 -1.76
CA SER A 25 -1.73 22.69 -3.05
C SER A 25 -2.63 21.72 -3.83
N GLU A 26 -3.48 22.25 -4.71
CA GLU A 26 -4.32 21.41 -5.59
C GLU A 26 -3.48 20.50 -6.51
N GLU A 27 -2.30 20.94 -6.91
CA GLU A 27 -1.36 20.14 -7.69
C GLU A 27 -0.89 18.94 -6.86
N ARG A 28 -0.40 19.18 -5.64
CA ARG A 28 0.02 18.10 -4.72
C ARG A 28 -1.12 17.16 -4.40
N PHE A 29 -2.32 17.67 -4.21
CA PHE A 29 -3.51 16.84 -4.01
C PHE A 29 -3.78 15.89 -5.18
N LYS A 30 -3.71 16.39 -6.41
CA LYS A 30 -3.87 15.56 -7.63
C LYS A 30 -2.79 14.50 -7.75
N ASP A 31 -1.55 14.83 -7.38
CA ASP A 31 -0.45 13.87 -7.37
C ASP A 31 -0.69 12.75 -6.35
N LEU A 32 -1.19 13.07 -5.16
CA LEU A 32 -1.56 12.05 -4.17
C LEU A 32 -2.64 11.10 -4.69
N VAL A 33 -3.68 11.62 -5.34
CA VAL A 33 -4.74 10.81 -5.95
C VAL A 33 -4.16 9.86 -7.00
N ARG A 34 -3.21 10.35 -7.82
CA ARG A 34 -2.53 9.57 -8.85
C ARG A 34 -1.60 8.51 -8.26
N LEU A 35 -0.81 8.90 -7.24
CA LEU A 35 0.12 8.00 -6.53
C LEU A 35 -0.57 6.74 -6.03
N VAL A 36 -1.74 6.88 -5.43
CA VAL A 36 -2.51 5.76 -4.87
C VAL A 36 -3.54 5.18 -5.85
N ALA A 37 -3.45 5.53 -7.14
CA ALA A 37 -4.30 5.02 -8.22
C ALA A 37 -5.82 5.15 -7.96
N LEU A 38 -6.28 6.25 -7.32
CA LEU A 38 -7.70 6.51 -7.06
C LEU A 38 -8.45 7.17 -8.22
N GLU A 39 -7.77 7.60 -9.30
CA GLU A 39 -8.36 8.35 -10.40
C GLU A 39 -9.53 7.62 -11.08
N LYS A 40 -9.42 6.29 -11.25
CA LYS A 40 -10.47 5.47 -11.88
C LYS A 40 -11.70 5.38 -10.97
N ASP A 41 -11.48 5.19 -9.67
CA ASP A 41 -12.57 5.07 -8.69
C ASP A 41 -13.36 6.38 -8.56
N LEU A 42 -12.66 7.51 -8.52
CA LEU A 42 -13.29 8.83 -8.41
C LEU A 42 -14.26 9.13 -9.56
N LYS A 43 -14.02 8.57 -10.76
CA LYS A 43 -14.94 8.70 -11.90
C LYS A 43 -16.23 7.90 -11.73
N LEU A 44 -16.21 6.88 -10.88
CA LEU A 44 -17.36 6.01 -10.61
C LEU A 44 -18.18 6.50 -9.42
N PHE A 45 -17.65 7.41 -8.59
CA PHE A 45 -18.34 7.92 -7.43
C PHE A 45 -19.30 9.05 -7.82
N PRO A 46 -20.53 9.10 -7.24
CA PRO A 46 -21.56 10.06 -7.65
C PRO A 46 -21.12 11.52 -7.65
N GLU A 47 -20.33 11.92 -6.64
CA GLU A 47 -19.83 13.28 -6.46
C GLU A 47 -18.29 13.34 -6.51
N GLY A 48 -17.64 12.31 -7.08
CA GLY A 48 -16.18 12.21 -7.15
C GLY A 48 -15.54 12.40 -5.76
N LEU A 49 -14.68 13.40 -5.63
CA LEU A 49 -14.02 13.75 -4.35
C LEU A 49 -14.96 14.25 -3.26
N GLY A 50 -16.12 14.82 -3.64
CA GLY A 50 -17.15 15.28 -2.71
C GLY A 50 -17.98 14.14 -2.10
N THR A 51 -17.88 12.93 -2.66
CA THR A 51 -18.65 11.78 -2.17
C THR A 51 -18.38 11.53 -0.69
N VAL A 52 -19.44 11.61 0.13
CA VAL A 52 -19.38 11.29 1.56
C VAL A 52 -19.27 9.78 1.73
N VAL A 53 -18.32 9.34 2.55
CA VAL A 53 -18.05 7.93 2.88
C VAL A 53 -18.29 7.65 4.35
N GLY A 54 -18.41 6.37 4.73
CA GLY A 54 -18.64 5.97 6.12
C GLY A 54 -20.07 5.48 6.37
N GLU A 55 -20.52 5.46 7.64
CA GLU A 55 -21.80 4.86 8.04
C GLU A 55 -23.02 5.50 7.38
N LYS A 56 -22.97 6.79 7.07
CA LYS A 56 -24.07 7.56 6.46
C LYS A 56 -23.84 7.87 4.98
N GLY A 57 -22.82 7.29 4.35
CA GLY A 57 -22.46 7.57 2.96
C GLY A 57 -22.09 6.32 2.19
N LEU A 58 -21.35 6.51 1.09
CA LEU A 58 -20.90 5.40 0.25
C LEU A 58 -19.96 4.49 1.03
N THR A 59 -20.20 3.18 0.93
CA THR A 59 -19.28 2.18 1.48
C THR A 59 -18.18 1.89 0.47
N LEU A 60 -16.95 2.25 0.82
CA LEU A 60 -15.76 1.93 0.02
C LEU A 60 -15.35 0.46 0.21
N SER A 61 -14.78 -0.14 -0.84
CA SER A 61 -14.12 -1.44 -0.74
C SER A 61 -12.90 -1.37 0.18
N GLY A 62 -12.40 -2.53 0.65
CA GLY A 62 -11.20 -2.60 1.47
C GLY A 62 -10.00 -1.93 0.82
N GLY A 63 -9.74 -2.23 -0.46
CA GLY A 63 -8.65 -1.63 -1.23
C GLY A 63 -8.81 -0.12 -1.45
N GLN A 64 -10.04 0.37 -1.65
CA GLN A 64 -10.29 1.82 -1.72
C GLN A 64 -10.01 2.51 -0.38
N LYS A 65 -10.43 1.91 0.75
CA LYS A 65 -10.13 2.44 2.09
C LYS A 65 -8.62 2.49 2.35
N GLN A 66 -7.88 1.43 2.03
CA GLN A 66 -6.43 1.37 2.16
C GLN A 66 -5.76 2.46 1.33
N ARG A 67 -6.14 2.64 0.07
CA ARG A 67 -5.58 3.68 -0.81
C ARG A 67 -5.85 5.10 -0.31
N VAL A 68 -7.05 5.38 0.21
CA VAL A 68 -7.34 6.68 0.85
C VAL A 68 -6.48 6.89 2.10
N ALA A 69 -6.27 5.86 2.93
CA ALA A 69 -5.44 5.96 4.12
C ALA A 69 -3.95 6.18 3.78
N ILE A 70 -3.43 5.53 2.73
CA ILE A 70 -2.07 5.76 2.23
C ILE A 70 -1.93 7.20 1.73
N ALA A 71 -2.87 7.72 0.92
CA ALA A 71 -2.86 9.09 0.44
C ALA A 71 -2.88 10.10 1.60
N ARG A 72 -3.70 9.86 2.63
CA ARG A 72 -3.72 10.64 3.87
C ARG A 72 -2.36 10.69 4.55
N ALA A 73 -1.68 9.55 4.67
CA ALA A 73 -0.36 9.48 5.28
C ALA A 73 0.72 10.18 4.44
N LEU A 74 0.58 10.18 3.11
CA LEU A 74 1.47 10.88 2.20
C LEU A 74 1.23 12.40 2.18
N ALA A 75 0.02 12.85 2.46
CA ALA A 75 -0.34 14.27 2.45
C ALA A 75 0.49 15.10 3.44
N VAL A 76 0.87 14.52 4.59
CA VAL A 76 1.71 15.18 5.59
C VAL A 76 3.22 15.13 5.28
N ASP A 77 3.60 14.61 4.11
CA ASP A 77 4.99 14.46 3.64
C ASP A 77 5.97 13.88 4.69
N PRO A 78 5.71 12.69 5.25
CA PRO A 78 6.49 12.17 6.36
C PRO A 78 7.90 11.80 5.93
N ARG A 79 8.92 12.00 6.79
CA ARG A 79 10.28 11.52 6.54
C ARG A 79 10.37 9.99 6.58
N ILE A 80 9.57 9.35 7.43
CA ILE A 80 9.47 7.89 7.57
C ILE A 80 8.00 7.51 7.35
N LEU A 81 7.73 6.67 6.37
CA LEU A 81 6.42 6.09 6.10
C LEU A 81 6.43 4.63 6.52
N VAL A 82 5.46 4.22 7.35
CA VAL A 82 5.26 2.82 7.73
C VAL A 82 3.92 2.36 7.15
N LEU A 83 3.95 1.29 6.37
CA LEU A 83 2.79 0.60 5.80
C LEU A 83 2.70 -0.79 6.42
N ASP A 84 1.71 -1.02 7.26
CA ASP A 84 1.50 -2.29 7.94
C ASP A 84 0.39 -3.07 7.22
N ASP A 85 0.80 -3.96 6.31
CA ASP A 85 -0.09 -4.74 5.43
C ASP A 85 -1.17 -3.90 4.72
N ALA A 86 -0.82 -2.63 4.46
CA ALA A 86 -1.75 -1.58 4.04
C ALA A 86 -2.19 -1.68 2.57
N LEU A 87 -1.71 -2.69 1.84
CA LEU A 87 -2.08 -3.00 0.45
C LEU A 87 -2.74 -4.38 0.30
N SER A 88 -3.00 -5.10 1.39
CA SER A 88 -3.51 -6.48 1.37
C SER A 88 -4.87 -6.67 0.69
N ALA A 89 -5.72 -5.63 0.69
CA ALA A 89 -7.02 -5.65 0.04
C ALA A 89 -7.01 -5.03 -1.38
N VAL A 90 -5.83 -4.64 -1.86
CA VAL A 90 -5.63 -4.07 -3.21
C VAL A 90 -5.28 -5.22 -4.17
N ASP A 91 -5.78 -5.17 -5.41
CA ASP A 91 -5.39 -6.11 -6.45
C ASP A 91 -3.92 -5.96 -6.85
N ALA A 92 -3.32 -7.02 -7.38
CA ALA A 92 -1.88 -7.08 -7.64
C ALA A 92 -1.39 -6.01 -8.64
N GLU A 93 -2.18 -5.69 -9.68
CA GLU A 93 -1.80 -4.67 -10.68
C GLU A 93 -1.78 -3.27 -10.04
N THR A 94 -2.81 -2.96 -9.26
CA THR A 94 -2.90 -1.66 -8.56
C THR A 94 -1.85 -1.54 -7.46
N GLU A 95 -1.57 -2.62 -6.72
CA GLU A 95 -0.50 -2.68 -5.72
C GLU A 95 0.87 -2.38 -6.34
N GLU A 96 1.23 -3.06 -7.42
CA GLU A 96 2.50 -2.85 -8.14
C GLU A 96 2.65 -1.39 -8.61
N LYS A 97 1.57 -0.81 -9.14
CA LYS A 97 1.54 0.58 -9.56
C LYS A 97 1.78 1.54 -8.40
N ILE A 98 1.13 1.30 -7.26
CA ILE A 98 1.30 2.14 -6.06
C ILE A 98 2.74 2.04 -5.54
N LEU A 99 3.30 0.84 -5.45
CA LEU A 99 4.67 0.62 -4.99
C LEU A 99 5.67 1.31 -5.91
N SER A 100 5.55 1.15 -7.22
CA SER A 100 6.41 1.82 -8.20
C SER A 100 6.35 3.34 -8.07
N ASN A 101 5.14 3.91 -7.92
CA ASN A 101 4.96 5.34 -7.70
C ASN A 101 5.62 5.80 -6.39
N LEU A 102 5.44 5.05 -5.30
CA LEU A 102 6.03 5.37 -4.00
C LEU A 102 7.55 5.36 -4.02
N LEU A 103 8.17 4.38 -4.70
CA LEU A 103 9.62 4.29 -4.81
C LEU A 103 10.21 5.49 -5.56
N VAL A 104 9.57 5.96 -6.63
CA VAL A 104 9.99 7.14 -7.38
C VAL A 104 9.80 8.42 -6.55
N GLU A 105 8.62 8.62 -6.00
CA GLU A 105 8.25 9.82 -5.24
C GLU A 105 9.07 9.98 -3.95
N ARG A 106 9.44 8.87 -3.33
CA ARG A 106 10.04 8.84 -2.00
C ARG A 106 11.45 8.24 -1.96
N LYS A 107 12.20 8.33 -3.07
CA LYS A 107 13.56 7.77 -3.20
C LYS A 107 14.55 8.24 -2.12
N ASP A 108 14.37 9.47 -1.61
CA ASP A 108 15.23 10.06 -0.57
C ASP A 108 14.59 10.00 0.84
N ARG A 109 13.61 9.12 1.03
CA ARG A 109 12.85 8.95 2.28
C ARG A 109 12.89 7.50 2.74
N THR A 110 12.64 7.28 4.01
CA THR A 110 12.54 5.91 4.56
C THR A 110 11.12 5.38 4.42
N ASN A 111 10.98 4.20 3.82
CA ASN A 111 9.73 3.45 3.75
C ASN A 111 9.93 2.11 4.46
N ILE A 112 9.06 1.81 5.42
CA ILE A 112 9.01 0.53 6.13
C ILE A 112 7.71 -0.14 5.70
N ILE A 113 7.81 -1.27 5.00
CA ILE A 113 6.66 -2.00 4.48
C ILE A 113 6.61 -3.36 5.16
N VAL A 114 5.53 -3.62 5.89
CA VAL A 114 5.22 -4.94 6.43
C VAL A 114 4.24 -5.59 5.47
N SER A 115 4.59 -6.76 4.96
CA SER A 115 3.74 -7.53 4.04
C SER A 115 4.04 -9.02 4.17
N HIS A 116 3.04 -9.83 3.88
CA HIS A 116 3.18 -11.27 3.69
C HIS A 116 3.33 -11.65 2.20
N ARG A 117 3.23 -10.70 1.27
CA ARG A 117 3.38 -10.91 -0.18
C ARG A 117 4.82 -10.66 -0.60
N VAL A 118 5.46 -11.67 -1.18
CA VAL A 118 6.82 -11.56 -1.71
C VAL A 118 6.89 -10.56 -2.88
N SER A 119 5.83 -10.47 -3.69
CA SER A 119 5.71 -9.48 -4.76
C SER A 119 5.86 -8.04 -4.27
N THR A 120 5.33 -7.72 -3.09
CA THR A 120 5.50 -6.41 -2.43
C THR A 120 6.94 -6.19 -1.97
N LEU A 121 7.53 -7.23 -1.35
CA LEU A 121 8.82 -7.14 -0.66
C LEU A 121 10.01 -7.10 -1.62
N ARG A 122 9.90 -7.66 -2.83
CA ARG A 122 11.00 -7.71 -3.82
C ARG A 122 11.55 -6.34 -4.22
N HIS A 123 10.77 -5.27 -4.01
CA HIS A 123 11.17 -3.89 -4.31
C HIS A 123 11.93 -3.21 -3.17
N ALA A 124 12.06 -3.86 -2.01
CA ALA A 124 12.75 -3.28 -0.86
C ALA A 124 14.27 -3.40 -1.01
N ASP A 125 15.01 -2.36 -0.57
CA ASP A 125 16.47 -2.38 -0.52
C ASP A 125 16.98 -3.45 0.44
N ARG A 126 16.23 -3.71 1.52
CA ARG A 126 16.52 -4.73 2.54
C ARG A 126 15.22 -5.32 3.08
N ILE A 127 15.26 -6.61 3.34
CA ILE A 127 14.16 -7.39 3.89
C ILE A 127 14.61 -7.99 5.21
N LEU A 128 13.79 -7.83 6.23
CA LEU A 128 13.93 -8.48 7.52
C LEU A 128 12.83 -9.51 7.68
N VAL A 129 13.18 -10.76 7.88
CA VAL A 129 12.25 -11.85 8.13
C VAL A 129 12.13 -12.09 9.63
N LEU A 130 10.89 -12.15 10.12
CA LEU A 130 10.56 -12.39 11.52
C LEU A 130 9.88 -13.75 11.68
N GLU A 131 10.41 -14.61 12.53
CA GLU A 131 9.83 -15.90 12.90
C GLU A 131 9.82 -16.03 14.43
N GLY A 132 8.67 -16.38 14.99
CA GLY A 132 8.54 -16.56 16.44
C GLY A 132 8.95 -15.32 17.26
N GLY A 133 8.76 -14.12 16.73
CA GLY A 133 9.14 -12.85 17.39
C GLY A 133 10.64 -12.53 17.35
N ARG A 134 11.42 -13.22 16.50
CA ARG A 134 12.86 -13.01 16.33
C ARG A 134 13.20 -12.76 14.86
N ALA A 135 14.27 -11.98 14.63
CA ALA A 135 14.85 -11.84 13.31
C ALA A 135 15.52 -13.17 12.91
N SER A 136 15.03 -13.81 11.84
CA SER A 136 15.55 -15.07 11.33
C SER A 136 16.45 -14.90 10.10
N GLN A 137 16.10 -13.95 9.21
CA GLN A 137 16.88 -13.66 8.02
C GLN A 137 16.91 -12.14 7.77
N TYR A 138 18.00 -11.66 7.12
CA TYR A 138 18.14 -10.27 6.70
C TYR A 138 18.99 -10.19 5.45
N GLY A 139 18.50 -9.52 4.40
CA GLY A 139 19.22 -9.40 3.13
C GLY A 139 18.40 -8.70 2.05
N THR A 140 18.90 -8.73 0.81
CA THR A 140 18.13 -8.36 -0.39
C THR A 140 17.19 -9.50 -0.79
N HIS A 141 16.28 -9.23 -1.72
CA HIS A 141 15.42 -10.26 -2.30
C HIS A 141 16.23 -11.44 -2.87
N GLU A 142 17.27 -11.15 -3.64
CA GLU A 142 18.12 -12.15 -4.29
C GLU A 142 18.92 -12.96 -3.27
N GLU A 143 19.50 -12.30 -2.26
CA GLU A 143 20.24 -12.96 -1.19
C GLU A 143 19.35 -13.95 -0.42
N LEU A 144 18.11 -13.54 -0.09
CA LEU A 144 17.18 -14.38 0.64
C LEU A 144 16.59 -15.52 -0.21
N LEU A 145 16.44 -15.35 -1.52
CA LEU A 145 16.04 -16.42 -2.43
C LEU A 145 17.13 -17.46 -2.66
N ALA A 146 18.41 -17.06 -2.52
CA ALA A 146 19.55 -17.97 -2.66
C ALA A 146 19.61 -19.00 -1.52
N ASP A 147 19.14 -18.65 -0.33
CA ASP A 147 19.00 -19.54 0.82
C ASP A 147 17.72 -20.40 0.67
N LYS A 148 17.82 -21.52 -0.05
CA LYS A 148 16.67 -22.39 -0.37
C LYS A 148 15.97 -22.99 0.84
N GLU A 149 16.68 -23.17 1.96
CA GLU A 149 16.14 -23.68 3.21
C GLU A 149 15.52 -22.57 4.07
N GLY A 150 15.78 -21.32 3.72
CA GLY A 150 15.29 -20.15 4.42
C GLY A 150 13.77 -19.97 4.30
N PHE A 151 13.17 -19.37 5.33
CA PHE A 151 11.73 -19.11 5.37
C PHE A 151 11.27 -18.27 4.19
N TYR A 152 12.03 -17.23 3.80
CA TYR A 152 11.69 -16.35 2.69
C TYR A 152 11.58 -17.09 1.36
N ALA A 153 12.58 -17.91 1.01
CA ALA A 153 12.58 -18.65 -0.24
C ALA A 153 11.43 -19.68 -0.31
N ARG A 154 11.11 -20.32 0.83
CA ARG A 154 9.97 -21.25 0.90
C ARG A 154 8.64 -20.54 0.65
N ILE A 155 8.39 -19.38 1.28
CA ILE A 155 7.16 -18.59 1.06
C ILE A 155 7.09 -18.10 -0.40
N ALA A 156 8.21 -17.64 -0.97
CA ALA A 156 8.26 -17.23 -2.37
C ALA A 156 7.83 -18.37 -3.31
N GLY A 157 8.37 -19.57 -3.13
CA GLY A 157 7.99 -20.74 -3.92
C GLY A 157 6.51 -21.13 -3.78
N PHE A 158 5.93 -21.02 -2.60
CA PHE A 158 4.49 -21.27 -2.41
C PHE A 158 3.65 -20.26 -3.17
N GLN A 159 3.96 -18.96 -3.09
CA GLN A 159 3.20 -17.91 -3.76
C GLN A 159 3.30 -17.97 -5.28
N GLU A 160 4.45 -18.37 -5.82
CA GLU A 160 4.61 -18.62 -7.27
C GLU A 160 3.74 -19.77 -7.76
N LEU A 161 3.67 -20.87 -7.00
CA LEU A 161 2.81 -22.02 -7.32
C LEU A 161 1.33 -21.65 -7.30
N GLU A 162 0.88 -20.86 -6.32
CA GLU A 162 -0.50 -20.39 -6.22
C GLU A 162 -0.85 -19.46 -7.40
N ALA A 163 0.04 -18.55 -7.77
CA ALA A 163 -0.15 -17.66 -8.92
C ALA A 163 -0.26 -18.44 -10.23
N GLY A 164 0.63 -19.38 -10.51
CA GLY A 164 0.59 -20.24 -11.70
C GLY A 164 -0.66 -21.12 -11.79
N ALA A 165 -1.19 -21.57 -10.65
CA ALA A 165 -2.44 -22.35 -10.62
C ALA A 165 -3.69 -21.50 -10.88
N ALA A 166 -3.63 -20.18 -10.61
CA ALA A 166 -4.74 -19.24 -10.87
C ALA A 166 -4.81 -18.85 -12.35
N GLU A 167 -3.67 -18.74 -13.05
CA GLU A 167 -3.59 -18.37 -14.47
C GLU A 167 -3.95 -19.56 -15.41
N GLY A 168 -3.89 -20.80 -14.93
CA GLY A 168 -4.22 -22.01 -15.71
C GLY A 168 -5.70 -22.40 -15.72
N ARG A 169 -6.60 -21.57 -15.18
CA ARG A 169 -8.06 -21.78 -15.17
C ARG A 169 -8.77 -20.73 -16.03
#